data_6a512b07669e9d6fab2bb4bada2f496e
#
_entry.id   6a512b07669e9d6fab2bb4bada2f496e
#
_cell.length_a   1.000
_cell.length_b   1.000
_cell.length_c   1.000
_cell.angle_alpha   90.00
_cell.angle_beta   90.00
_cell.angle_gamma   90.00
#
_symmetry.space_group_name_H-M   'P 1'
#
loop_
_entity.id
_entity.type
_entity.pdbx_description
1 polymer ?
#
loop_
_entity_poly.entity_id
_entity_poly.type
_entity_poly.pdbx_seq_one_letter_code
_entity_poly.pdbx_strand_id
1 'polypeptide(L)'
;MDGTMVNRANFRTLIKNNIRNYSMVLMLALIMIAFAFLTNGVNLNSRNFTNIFIQNSYILLLAVGMVLIIIVGNIDLSVGSVVAFIGAISAMLYNLGIGMVATVTISIIIGIMVGAFQGVWIAYIKIPAFIVTLAGMLLFRGLTYIITNVTPIALKDDGFKEIASGMANIPSLDKGDFYITALIVGLAVFILYLISELQSRNNKIKHQFEVSPMGAFLLKIIVIGVLIMALSWKFATYRGLPNVVIVLGVTILIFSFISNNTVLGRYIYAVGGNARSAKLSGINSERVVFIVQLIMGGLTGLSGVVFTGYMNSALPQAGNMFELDAIAACFIGGASASGGIGTVIGAIVGGLVMAAINNGMSLMNIGAPWQYVVKALVLLLAVFYDIYTRRKAGLG
;
A
#
# COMPACT_ATOMS: atom_id res chain seq x y z
N MET A 1 -40.76 3.48 -27.40
CA MET A 1 -39.74 2.42 -27.15
C MET A 1 -38.47 2.84 -27.86
N ASP A 2 -37.73 3.79 -27.25
CA ASP A 2 -36.42 4.22 -27.76
C ASP A 2 -35.35 3.33 -27.23
N GLY A 3 -34.90 2.39 -28.07
CA GLY A 3 -33.74 1.56 -27.77
C GLY A 3 -32.47 2.42 -27.79
N THR A 4 -32.11 2.98 -26.62
CA THR A 4 -30.82 3.60 -26.44
C THR A 4 -29.74 2.59 -26.79
N MET A 5 -29.11 2.76 -27.94
CA MET A 5 -27.96 1.94 -28.35
C MET A 5 -26.84 2.16 -27.33
N VAL A 6 -26.70 1.22 -26.42
CA VAL A 6 -25.58 1.20 -25.47
C VAL A 6 -24.29 1.00 -26.28
N ASN A 7 -23.49 2.05 -26.36
CA ASN A 7 -22.21 1.99 -27.07
C ASN A 7 -21.28 0.94 -26.37
N ARG A 8 -21.11 -0.24 -27.00
CA ARG A 8 -20.38 -1.37 -26.44
C ARG A 8 -18.93 -1.29 -26.91
N ALA A 9 -18.02 -1.05 -25.96
CA ALA A 9 -16.59 -1.12 -26.25
C ALA A 9 -16.19 -2.52 -26.74
N ASN A 10 -15.36 -2.58 -27.78
CA ASN A 10 -14.89 -3.85 -28.34
C ASN A 10 -13.99 -4.57 -27.31
N PHE A 11 -14.14 -5.89 -27.13
CA PHE A 11 -13.38 -6.67 -26.12
C PHE A 11 -11.85 -6.49 -26.25
N ARG A 12 -11.34 -6.37 -27.48
CA ARG A 12 -9.92 -6.07 -27.75
C ARG A 12 -9.48 -4.71 -27.20
N THR A 13 -10.34 -3.66 -27.32
CA THR A 13 -10.05 -2.31 -26.80
C THR A 13 -10.06 -2.30 -25.27
N LEU A 14 -10.95 -3.05 -24.63
CA LEU A 14 -11.01 -3.20 -23.17
C LEU A 14 -9.75 -3.88 -22.62
N ILE A 15 -9.27 -4.95 -23.27
CA ILE A 15 -8.02 -5.60 -22.86
C ILE A 15 -6.85 -4.64 -23.06
N LYS A 16 -6.75 -3.97 -24.20
CA LYS A 16 -5.65 -3.04 -24.51
C LYS A 16 -5.58 -1.87 -23.52
N ASN A 17 -6.73 -1.33 -23.12
CA ASN A 17 -6.82 -0.19 -22.20
C ASN A 17 -6.54 -0.59 -20.73
N ASN A 18 -6.75 -1.86 -20.37
CA ASN A 18 -6.55 -2.37 -19.02
C ASN A 18 -5.36 -3.33 -18.88
N ILE A 19 -4.59 -3.54 -19.96
CA ILE A 19 -3.49 -4.52 -19.99
C ILE A 19 -2.48 -4.28 -18.86
N ARG A 20 -2.25 -3.04 -18.50
CA ARG A 20 -1.35 -2.64 -17.42
C ARG A 20 -1.83 -3.13 -16.05
N ASN A 21 -3.13 -2.99 -15.76
CA ASN A 21 -3.71 -3.45 -14.49
C ASN A 21 -3.76 -4.97 -14.40
N TYR A 22 -4.09 -5.64 -15.52
CA TYR A 22 -4.12 -7.10 -15.56
C TYR A 22 -2.72 -7.72 -15.51
N SER A 23 -1.73 -7.06 -16.12
CA SER A 23 -0.34 -7.57 -16.12
C SER A 23 0.27 -7.63 -14.72
N MET A 24 -0.05 -6.69 -13.83
CA MET A 24 0.43 -6.69 -12.45
C MET A 24 -0.14 -7.86 -11.63
N VAL A 25 -1.46 -8.08 -11.76
CA VAL A 25 -2.12 -9.21 -11.07
C VAL A 25 -1.64 -10.55 -11.63
N LEU A 26 -1.45 -10.63 -12.95
CA LEU A 26 -0.89 -11.82 -13.60
C LEU A 26 0.54 -12.09 -13.11
N MET A 27 1.37 -11.05 -12.99
CA MET A 27 2.73 -11.17 -12.46
C MET A 27 2.74 -11.70 -11.03
N LEU A 28 1.86 -11.17 -10.15
CA LEU A 28 1.70 -11.69 -8.79
C LEU A 28 1.32 -13.17 -8.80
N ALA A 29 0.33 -13.54 -9.62
CA ALA A 29 -0.10 -14.94 -9.75
C ALA A 29 1.03 -15.86 -10.25
N LEU A 30 1.78 -15.43 -11.27
CA LEU A 30 2.92 -16.20 -11.80
C LEU A 30 4.02 -16.40 -10.75
N ILE A 31 4.36 -15.35 -9.98
CA ILE A 31 5.35 -15.44 -8.90
C ILE A 31 4.86 -16.39 -7.80
N MET A 32 3.59 -16.28 -7.39
CA MET A 32 3.02 -17.19 -6.39
C MET A 32 3.02 -18.64 -6.85
N ILE A 33 2.71 -18.90 -8.13
CA ILE A 33 2.75 -20.24 -8.75
C ILE A 33 4.19 -20.73 -8.82
N ALA A 34 5.15 -19.90 -9.26
CA ALA A 34 6.56 -20.30 -9.34
C ALA A 34 7.09 -20.72 -7.96
N PHE A 35 6.83 -19.92 -6.93
CA PHE A 35 7.22 -20.32 -5.58
C PHE A 35 6.42 -21.51 -5.03
N ALA A 36 5.19 -21.76 -5.51
CA ALA A 36 4.45 -22.96 -5.13
C ALA A 36 5.18 -24.23 -5.59
N PHE A 37 5.73 -24.22 -6.80
CA PHE A 37 6.57 -25.31 -7.27
C PHE A 37 7.90 -25.42 -6.53
N LEU A 38 8.58 -24.29 -6.30
CA LEU A 38 9.89 -24.26 -5.65
C LEU A 38 9.84 -24.62 -4.15
N THR A 39 8.72 -24.36 -3.49
CA THR A 39 8.53 -24.60 -2.04
C THR A 39 7.63 -25.81 -1.74
N ASN A 40 7.32 -26.64 -2.73
CA ASN A 40 6.38 -27.77 -2.59
C ASN A 40 5.01 -27.35 -1.99
N GLY A 41 4.50 -26.18 -2.41
CA GLY A 41 3.20 -25.65 -1.99
C GLY A 41 3.18 -24.96 -0.62
N VAL A 42 4.29 -24.90 0.11
CA VAL A 42 4.35 -24.28 1.45
C VAL A 42 3.97 -22.80 1.41
N ASN A 43 4.35 -22.07 0.35
CA ASN A 43 4.00 -20.66 0.20
C ASN A 43 2.48 -20.42 0.10
N LEU A 44 1.70 -21.41 -0.36
CA LEU A 44 0.23 -21.34 -0.47
C LEU A 44 -0.50 -21.83 0.79
N ASN A 45 0.20 -22.35 1.79
CA ASN A 45 -0.42 -22.77 3.05
C ASN A 45 -1.05 -21.55 3.74
N SER A 46 -2.23 -21.74 4.35
CA SER A 46 -3.00 -20.67 5.02
C SER A 46 -2.18 -19.93 6.08
N ARG A 47 -1.36 -20.64 6.86
CA ARG A 47 -0.44 -20.05 7.83
C ARG A 47 0.55 -19.09 7.16
N ASN A 48 1.25 -19.54 6.13
CA ASN A 48 2.23 -18.73 5.44
C ASN A 48 1.57 -17.54 4.74
N PHE A 49 0.43 -17.78 4.10
CA PHE A 49 -0.34 -16.76 3.43
C PHE A 49 -0.77 -15.63 4.38
N THR A 50 -1.32 -15.96 5.54
CA THR A 50 -1.70 -14.99 6.57
C THR A 50 -0.47 -14.22 7.07
N ASN A 51 0.64 -14.91 7.27
CA ASN A 51 1.91 -14.29 7.70
C ASN A 51 2.47 -13.31 6.67
N ILE A 52 2.29 -13.54 5.36
CA ILE A 52 2.70 -12.56 4.32
C ILE A 52 2.05 -11.19 4.56
N PHE A 53 0.75 -11.17 4.88
CA PHE A 53 0.06 -9.91 5.17
C PHE A 53 0.53 -9.27 6.47
N ILE A 54 0.66 -10.04 7.55
CA ILE A 54 1.11 -9.52 8.85
C ILE A 54 2.52 -8.95 8.73
N GLN A 55 3.45 -9.70 8.13
CA GLN A 55 4.87 -9.35 8.03
C GLN A 55 5.16 -8.19 7.09
N ASN A 56 4.30 -7.93 6.10
CA ASN A 56 4.53 -6.87 5.11
C ASN A 56 3.52 -5.71 5.23
N SER A 57 2.61 -5.75 6.19
CA SER A 57 1.55 -4.75 6.34
C SER A 57 2.06 -3.31 6.45
N TYR A 58 3.16 -3.10 7.21
CA TYR A 58 3.76 -1.80 7.37
C TYR A 58 4.37 -1.26 6.07
N ILE A 59 4.93 -2.12 5.21
CA ILE A 59 5.39 -1.74 3.86
C ILE A 59 4.20 -1.40 2.95
N LEU A 60 3.12 -2.18 3.03
CA LEU A 60 1.91 -1.92 2.25
C LEU A 60 1.27 -0.58 2.64
N LEU A 61 1.26 -0.23 3.94
CA LEU A 61 0.82 1.09 4.40
C LEU A 61 1.70 2.21 3.86
N LEU A 62 3.03 2.04 3.90
CA LEU A 62 3.98 2.99 3.31
C LEU A 62 3.78 3.13 1.79
N ALA A 63 3.52 2.03 1.08
CA ALA A 63 3.30 2.06 -0.36
C ALA A 63 2.06 2.89 -0.76
N VAL A 64 1.01 2.92 0.08
CA VAL A 64 -0.17 3.79 -0.14
C VAL A 64 0.22 5.28 -0.12
N GLY A 65 1.06 5.71 0.81
CA GLY A 65 1.55 7.09 0.86
C GLY A 65 2.58 7.37 -0.24
N MET A 66 3.51 6.44 -0.43
CA MET A 66 4.59 6.57 -1.40
C MET A 66 4.07 6.70 -2.83
N VAL A 67 3.00 6.01 -3.21
CA VAL A 67 2.44 6.17 -4.56
C VAL A 67 1.92 7.59 -4.79
N LEU A 68 1.35 8.25 -3.79
CA LEU A 68 0.91 9.65 -3.92
C LEU A 68 2.10 10.61 -4.04
N ILE A 69 3.17 10.35 -3.29
CA ILE A 69 4.45 11.07 -3.41
C ILE A 69 5.04 10.92 -4.82
N ILE A 70 5.06 9.70 -5.36
CA ILE A 70 5.58 9.43 -6.70
C ILE A 70 4.68 10.06 -7.77
N ILE A 71 3.36 10.03 -7.61
CA ILE A 71 2.44 10.66 -8.57
C ILE A 71 2.69 12.17 -8.66
N VAL A 72 2.98 12.89 -7.57
CA VAL A 72 3.34 14.33 -7.66
C VAL A 72 4.77 14.58 -8.14
N GLY A 73 5.53 13.54 -8.50
CA GLY A 73 6.87 13.64 -9.06
C GLY A 73 7.98 13.73 -8.00
N ASN A 74 7.73 13.32 -6.76
CA ASN A 74 8.69 13.30 -5.66
C ASN A 74 9.04 11.88 -5.22
N ILE A 75 10.10 11.76 -4.42
CA ILE A 75 10.50 10.51 -3.74
C ILE A 75 10.79 10.85 -2.29
N ASP A 76 10.31 10.02 -1.37
CA ASP A 76 10.58 10.16 0.06
C ASP A 76 11.47 9.01 0.56
N LEU A 77 12.72 9.33 0.87
CA LEU A 77 13.72 8.39 1.37
C LEU A 77 13.72 8.29 2.90
N SER A 78 12.98 9.16 3.60
CA SER A 78 13.02 9.24 5.05
C SER A 78 12.10 8.26 5.75
N VAL A 79 11.12 7.70 5.03
CA VAL A 79 10.01 6.94 5.62
C VAL A 79 10.45 5.80 6.53
N GLY A 80 11.51 5.07 6.18
CA GLY A 80 12.03 4.01 7.02
C GLY A 80 12.57 4.51 8.37
N SER A 81 13.33 5.59 8.36
CA SER A 81 13.87 6.21 9.59
C SER A 81 12.78 6.84 10.44
N VAL A 82 11.75 7.43 9.81
CA VAL A 82 10.58 8.01 10.50
C VAL A 82 9.74 6.89 11.14
N VAL A 83 9.58 5.73 10.48
CA VAL A 83 8.96 4.53 11.08
C VAL A 83 9.68 4.11 12.35
N ALA A 84 11.02 4.06 12.34
CA ALA A 84 11.82 3.71 13.53
C ALA A 84 11.64 4.74 14.65
N PHE A 85 11.70 6.03 14.32
CA PHE A 85 11.53 7.13 15.26
C PHE A 85 10.17 7.10 15.94
N ILE A 86 9.09 7.01 15.15
CA ILE A 86 7.72 6.97 15.68
C ILE A 86 7.48 5.66 16.42
N GLY A 87 8.02 4.54 15.93
CA GLY A 87 7.97 3.26 16.62
C GLY A 87 8.59 3.32 18.02
N ALA A 88 9.74 3.98 18.16
CA ALA A 88 10.37 4.18 19.46
C ALA A 88 9.51 5.05 20.39
N ILE A 89 8.98 6.16 19.90
CA ILE A 89 8.07 7.02 20.66
C ILE A 89 6.81 6.24 21.07
N SER A 90 6.20 5.48 20.16
CA SER A 90 5.00 4.71 20.47
C SER A 90 5.23 3.66 21.55
N ALA A 91 6.39 2.96 21.53
CA ALA A 91 6.76 2.03 22.57
C ALA A 91 6.95 2.72 23.94
N MET A 92 7.58 3.89 23.97
CA MET A 92 7.76 4.67 25.18
C MET A 92 6.41 5.14 25.76
N LEU A 93 5.54 5.73 24.93
CA LEU A 93 4.22 6.19 25.34
C LEU A 93 3.38 5.04 25.92
N TYR A 94 3.38 3.90 25.24
CA TYR A 94 2.65 2.72 25.70
C TYR A 94 3.20 2.18 27.03
N ASN A 95 4.52 2.13 27.18
CA ASN A 95 5.17 1.70 28.43
C ASN A 95 4.91 2.65 29.60
N LEU A 96 4.70 3.96 29.34
CA LEU A 96 4.26 4.93 30.34
C LEU A 96 2.79 4.77 30.78
N GLY A 97 2.07 3.82 30.21
CA GLY A 97 0.67 3.54 30.56
C GLY A 97 -0.36 4.33 29.73
N ILE A 98 0.07 5.04 28.71
CA ILE A 98 -0.84 5.66 27.75
C ILE A 98 -1.55 4.54 26.97
N GLY A 99 -2.87 4.56 26.98
CA GLY A 99 -3.68 3.52 26.32
C GLY A 99 -3.38 3.41 24.82
N MET A 100 -3.59 2.22 24.26
CA MET A 100 -3.29 1.90 22.86
C MET A 100 -3.85 2.92 21.86
N VAL A 101 -5.14 3.28 21.97
CA VAL A 101 -5.80 4.23 21.05
C VAL A 101 -5.13 5.60 21.09
N ALA A 102 -4.83 6.10 22.28
CA ALA A 102 -4.15 7.39 22.44
C ALA A 102 -2.72 7.32 21.87
N THR A 103 -1.98 6.26 22.13
CA THR A 103 -0.63 6.04 21.57
C THR A 103 -0.65 6.04 20.03
N VAL A 104 -1.59 5.32 19.41
CA VAL A 104 -1.76 5.31 17.94
C VAL A 104 -2.06 6.72 17.43
N THR A 105 -3.00 7.42 18.06
CA THR A 105 -3.41 8.77 17.63
C THR A 105 -2.24 9.75 17.73
N ILE A 106 -1.51 9.76 18.85
CA ILE A 106 -0.33 10.61 19.04
C ILE A 106 0.75 10.28 18.00
N SER A 107 0.99 9.01 17.74
CA SER A 107 1.97 8.55 16.75
C SER A 107 1.64 9.02 15.33
N ILE A 108 0.37 8.97 14.92
CA ILE A 108 -0.09 9.51 13.64
C ILE A 108 0.09 11.03 13.60
N ILE A 109 -0.25 11.75 14.66
CA ILE A 109 -0.07 13.21 14.74
C ILE A 109 1.41 13.57 14.62
N ILE A 110 2.32 12.87 15.32
CA ILE A 110 3.76 13.08 15.20
C ILE A 110 4.21 12.81 13.76
N GLY A 111 3.71 11.75 13.13
CA GLY A 111 3.97 11.48 11.73
C GLY A 111 3.55 12.62 10.82
N ILE A 112 2.34 13.17 11.01
CA ILE A 112 1.84 14.34 10.27
C ILE A 112 2.75 15.56 10.49
N MET A 113 3.23 15.80 11.72
CA MET A 113 4.15 16.90 12.02
C MET A 113 5.50 16.72 11.32
N VAL A 114 6.03 15.49 11.25
CA VAL A 114 7.24 15.18 10.47
C VAL A 114 6.99 15.44 8.98
N GLY A 115 5.86 14.99 8.45
CA GLY A 115 5.45 15.28 7.07
C GLY A 115 5.29 16.79 6.81
N ALA A 116 4.74 17.54 7.77
CA ALA A 116 4.65 19.00 7.68
C ALA A 116 6.04 19.65 7.64
N PHE A 117 6.94 19.23 8.54
CA PHE A 117 8.31 19.72 8.57
C PHE A 117 9.01 19.53 7.22
N GLN A 118 9.00 18.34 6.67
CA GLN A 118 9.59 18.06 5.36
C GLN A 118 8.83 18.77 4.22
N GLY A 119 7.52 18.79 4.29
CA GLY A 119 6.63 19.43 3.32
C GLY A 119 6.88 20.92 3.15
N VAL A 120 7.22 21.65 4.22
CA VAL A 120 7.59 23.08 4.14
C VAL A 120 8.83 23.28 3.27
N TRP A 121 9.87 22.48 3.48
CA TRP A 121 11.12 22.59 2.71
C TRP A 121 10.92 22.23 1.24
N ILE A 122 10.12 21.19 0.97
CA ILE A 122 9.88 20.69 -0.40
C ILE A 122 8.92 21.61 -1.16
N ALA A 123 7.76 21.92 -0.57
CA ALA A 123 6.68 22.61 -1.27
C ALA A 123 6.89 24.12 -1.36
N TYR A 124 7.28 24.77 -0.27
CA TYR A 124 7.34 26.23 -0.19
C TYR A 124 8.76 26.78 -0.40
N ILE A 125 9.79 26.15 0.18
CA ILE A 125 11.18 26.56 0.01
C ILE A 125 11.75 26.00 -1.31
N LYS A 126 11.10 24.95 -1.89
CA LYS A 126 11.44 24.34 -3.17
C LYS A 126 12.81 23.65 -3.21
N ILE A 127 13.26 23.14 -2.07
CA ILE A 127 14.42 22.25 -2.06
C ILE A 127 14.00 20.92 -2.70
N PRO A 128 14.82 20.31 -3.56
CA PRO A 128 14.50 19.02 -4.17
C PRO A 128 14.16 17.96 -3.12
N ALA A 129 13.06 17.23 -3.33
CA ALA A 129 12.50 16.31 -2.33
C ALA A 129 13.52 15.27 -1.87
N PHE A 130 14.33 14.71 -2.79
CA PHE A 130 15.34 13.72 -2.43
C PHE A 130 16.38 14.25 -1.44
N ILE A 131 16.75 15.54 -1.52
CA ILE A 131 17.71 16.16 -0.58
C ILE A 131 17.07 16.29 0.81
N VAL A 132 15.84 16.82 0.87
CA VAL A 132 15.13 17.01 2.14
C VAL A 132 14.88 15.66 2.83
N THR A 133 14.43 14.68 2.07
CA THR A 133 14.11 13.37 2.63
C THR A 133 15.36 12.54 2.97
N LEU A 134 16.46 12.70 2.23
CA LEU A 134 17.75 12.14 2.61
C LEU A 134 18.27 12.74 3.92
N ALA A 135 18.20 14.07 4.06
CA ALA A 135 18.54 14.74 5.32
C ALA A 135 17.60 14.28 6.46
N GLY A 136 16.30 14.16 6.16
CA GLY A 136 15.31 13.60 7.08
C GLY A 136 15.63 12.16 7.50
N MET A 137 16.06 11.32 6.58
CA MET A 137 16.49 9.95 6.88
C MET A 137 17.61 9.92 7.92
N LEU A 138 18.64 10.75 7.76
CA LEU A 138 19.74 10.85 8.72
C LEU A 138 19.28 11.47 10.04
N LEU A 139 18.48 12.54 9.99
CA LEU A 139 17.97 13.21 11.18
C LEU A 139 17.15 12.26 12.06
N PHE A 140 16.12 11.61 11.49
CA PHE A 140 15.24 10.73 12.26
C PHE A 140 15.92 9.43 12.66
N ARG A 141 16.92 8.95 11.90
CA ARG A 141 17.77 7.84 12.34
C ARG A 141 18.61 8.22 13.56
N GLY A 142 19.24 9.40 13.52
CA GLY A 142 20.00 9.93 14.67
C GLY A 142 19.13 10.12 15.91
N LEU A 143 17.95 10.75 15.76
CA LEU A 143 16.99 10.91 16.85
C LEU A 143 16.52 9.57 17.42
N THR A 144 16.28 8.57 16.57
CA THR A 144 15.95 7.20 17.04
C THR A 144 17.05 6.64 17.93
N TYR A 145 18.31 6.73 17.53
CA TYR A 145 19.44 6.24 18.32
C TYR A 145 19.58 6.99 19.65
N ILE A 146 19.36 8.31 19.66
CA ILE A 146 19.41 9.12 20.88
C ILE A 146 18.33 8.66 21.87
N ILE A 147 17.05 8.59 21.44
CA ILE A 147 15.94 8.28 22.34
C ILE A 147 15.92 6.81 22.79
N THR A 148 16.51 5.88 22.02
CA THR A 148 16.59 4.47 22.36
C THR A 148 17.91 4.09 23.07
N ASN A 149 18.87 5.00 23.16
CA ASN A 149 20.26 4.67 23.55
C ASN A 149 20.82 3.47 22.78
N VAL A 150 20.46 3.35 21.49
CA VAL A 150 20.86 2.25 20.60
C VAL A 150 20.45 0.86 21.13
N THR A 151 19.50 0.78 22.04
CA THR A 151 18.98 -0.47 22.63
C THR A 151 17.52 -0.67 22.28
N PRO A 152 17.05 -1.90 22.04
CA PRO A 152 15.64 -2.17 21.80
C PRO A 152 14.78 -1.80 23.01
N ILE A 153 13.63 -1.16 22.76
CA ILE A 153 12.62 -0.88 23.79
C ILE A 153 11.56 -1.98 23.71
N ALA A 154 11.61 -2.94 24.63
CA ALA A 154 10.58 -3.97 24.72
C ALA A 154 9.25 -3.37 25.19
N LEU A 155 8.13 -3.89 24.69
CA LEU A 155 6.80 -3.52 25.17
C LEU A 155 6.50 -4.24 26.51
N LYS A 156 5.82 -3.55 27.42
CA LYS A 156 5.51 -4.05 28.78
C LYS A 156 4.58 -5.25 28.80
N ASP A 157 3.73 -5.36 27.79
CA ASP A 157 2.76 -6.45 27.62
C ASP A 157 2.41 -6.66 26.13
N ASP A 158 1.66 -7.73 25.85
CA ASP A 158 1.27 -8.11 24.49
C ASP A 158 0.07 -7.30 23.93
N GLY A 159 -0.51 -6.37 24.69
CA GLY A 159 -1.69 -5.63 24.25
C GLY A 159 -1.46 -4.80 22.99
N PHE A 160 -0.28 -4.18 22.86
CA PHE A 160 0.08 -3.40 21.69
C PHE A 160 0.28 -4.26 20.42
N LYS A 161 0.66 -5.52 20.59
CA LYS A 161 0.81 -6.50 19.51
C LYS A 161 -0.51 -6.79 18.78
N GLU A 162 -1.65 -6.60 19.46
CA GLU A 162 -2.97 -6.81 18.88
C GLU A 162 -3.23 -5.96 17.62
N ILE A 163 -2.58 -4.79 17.48
CA ILE A 163 -2.73 -3.94 16.28
C ILE A 163 -2.23 -4.65 15.03
N ALA A 164 -1.11 -5.34 15.11
CA ALA A 164 -0.45 -5.95 13.96
C ALA A 164 -0.74 -7.46 13.83
N SER A 165 -0.62 -8.19 14.92
CA SER A 165 -0.68 -9.66 14.95
C SER A 165 -1.92 -10.21 15.64
N GLY A 166 -2.78 -9.35 16.20
CA GLY A 166 -4.09 -9.73 16.72
C GLY A 166 -5.05 -10.15 15.63
N MET A 167 -6.10 -10.85 16.03
CA MET A 167 -7.10 -11.39 15.11
C MET A 167 -8.48 -10.86 15.46
N ALA A 168 -9.19 -10.35 14.46
CA ALA A 168 -10.57 -9.87 14.58
C ALA A 168 -11.53 -11.06 14.53
N ASN A 169 -11.62 -11.79 15.63
CA ASN A 169 -12.48 -12.95 15.77
C ASN A 169 -13.69 -12.63 16.65
N ILE A 170 -14.85 -13.17 16.31
CA ILE A 170 -16.07 -13.08 17.13
C ILE A 170 -16.23 -14.42 17.85
N PRO A 171 -15.99 -14.52 19.18
CA PRO A 171 -15.96 -15.80 19.90
C PRO A 171 -17.26 -16.60 19.81
N SER A 172 -18.39 -15.94 19.59
CA SER A 172 -19.70 -16.62 19.44
C SER A 172 -19.85 -17.34 18.09
N LEU A 173 -19.12 -16.89 17.05
CA LEU A 173 -19.20 -17.42 15.69
C LEU A 173 -18.01 -18.35 15.37
N ASP A 174 -16.83 -18.02 15.91
CA ASP A 174 -15.58 -18.72 15.63
C ASP A 174 -15.38 -19.86 16.63
N LYS A 175 -15.72 -21.07 16.23
CA LYS A 175 -15.61 -22.29 17.06
C LYS A 175 -14.64 -23.27 16.42
N GLY A 176 -13.74 -23.83 17.22
CA GLY A 176 -12.71 -24.77 16.76
C GLY A 176 -11.66 -24.15 15.86
N ASP A 177 -11.24 -24.86 14.81
CA ASP A 177 -10.15 -24.47 13.91
C ASP A 177 -10.62 -23.69 12.66
N PHE A 178 -11.88 -23.28 12.64
CA PHE A 178 -12.47 -22.57 11.49
C PHE A 178 -13.13 -21.26 11.93
N TYR A 179 -12.66 -20.16 11.36
CA TYR A 179 -13.02 -18.79 11.76
C TYR A 179 -14.01 -18.18 10.77
N ILE A 180 -15.30 -18.33 11.05
CA ILE A 180 -16.40 -17.85 10.18
C ILE A 180 -16.39 -16.33 10.04
N THR A 181 -15.93 -15.59 11.05
CA THR A 181 -15.82 -14.11 11.01
C THR A 181 -15.05 -13.64 9.77
N ALA A 182 -13.96 -14.31 9.38
CA ALA A 182 -13.20 -13.94 8.19
C ALA A 182 -14.01 -14.07 6.89
N LEU A 183 -14.87 -15.11 6.79
CA LEU A 183 -15.75 -15.29 5.63
C LEU A 183 -16.88 -14.25 5.59
N ILE A 184 -17.45 -13.91 6.75
CA ILE A 184 -18.50 -12.87 6.84
C ILE A 184 -17.94 -11.52 6.39
N VAL A 185 -16.75 -11.15 6.86
CA VAL A 185 -16.08 -9.92 6.43
C VAL A 185 -15.76 -9.95 4.94
N GLY A 186 -15.26 -11.07 4.41
CA GLY A 186 -15.01 -11.24 2.99
C GLY A 186 -16.27 -11.09 2.14
N LEU A 187 -17.38 -11.69 2.58
CA LEU A 187 -18.68 -11.56 1.92
C LEU A 187 -19.19 -10.11 1.97
N ALA A 188 -19.04 -9.42 3.11
CA ALA A 188 -19.41 -8.02 3.23
C ALA A 188 -18.59 -7.13 2.27
N VAL A 189 -17.29 -7.33 2.19
CA VAL A 189 -16.40 -6.63 1.24
C VAL A 189 -16.81 -6.92 -0.20
N PHE A 190 -17.12 -8.16 -0.54
CA PHE A 190 -17.61 -8.53 -1.88
C PHE A 190 -18.94 -7.86 -2.22
N ILE A 191 -19.88 -7.81 -1.29
CA ILE A 191 -21.19 -7.14 -1.49
C ILE A 191 -20.98 -5.64 -1.69
N LEU A 192 -20.14 -4.98 -0.91
CA LEU A 192 -19.81 -3.56 -1.08
C LEU A 192 -19.16 -3.28 -2.44
N TYR A 193 -18.23 -4.14 -2.86
CA TYR A 193 -17.62 -4.08 -4.19
C TYR A 193 -18.68 -4.24 -5.30
N LEU A 194 -19.57 -5.21 -5.18
CA LEU A 194 -20.66 -5.46 -6.14
C LEU A 194 -21.59 -4.25 -6.27
N ILE A 195 -22.01 -3.68 -5.14
CA ILE A 195 -22.86 -2.47 -5.13
C ILE A 195 -22.14 -1.31 -5.83
N SER A 196 -20.87 -1.07 -5.52
CA SER A 196 -20.05 -0.01 -6.13
C SER A 196 -19.93 -0.18 -7.64
N GLU A 197 -19.67 -1.39 -8.14
CA GLU A 197 -19.54 -1.69 -9.57
C GLU A 197 -20.89 -1.54 -10.31
N LEU A 198 -21.98 -1.99 -9.70
CA LEU A 198 -23.32 -1.82 -10.27
C LEU A 198 -23.71 -0.34 -10.34
N GLN A 199 -23.46 0.44 -9.29
CA GLN A 199 -23.71 1.89 -9.29
C GLN A 199 -22.86 2.60 -10.34
N SER A 200 -21.57 2.27 -10.43
CA SER A 200 -20.65 2.82 -11.44
C SER A 200 -21.15 2.52 -12.86
N ARG A 201 -21.57 1.27 -13.12
CA ARG A 201 -22.13 0.87 -14.41
C ARG A 201 -23.43 1.63 -14.74
N ASN A 202 -24.36 1.71 -13.79
CA ASN A 202 -25.63 2.43 -13.97
C ASN A 202 -25.40 3.91 -14.24
N ASN A 203 -24.46 4.54 -13.54
CA ASN A 203 -24.10 5.94 -13.77
C ASN A 203 -23.50 6.16 -15.17
N LYS A 204 -22.64 5.25 -15.65
CA LYS A 204 -22.08 5.30 -17.02
C LYS A 204 -23.19 5.19 -18.07
N ILE A 205 -24.13 4.27 -17.90
CA ILE A 205 -25.28 4.10 -18.79
C ILE A 205 -26.14 5.37 -18.80
N LYS A 206 -26.45 5.91 -17.60
CA LYS A 206 -27.26 7.13 -17.45
C LYS A 206 -26.66 8.35 -18.17
N HIS A 207 -25.33 8.46 -18.18
CA HIS A 207 -24.61 9.56 -18.83
C HIS A 207 -24.11 9.21 -20.23
N GLN A 208 -24.60 8.12 -20.83
CA GLN A 208 -24.27 7.67 -22.20
C GLN A 208 -22.77 7.42 -22.43
N PHE A 209 -22.01 7.07 -21.36
CA PHE A 209 -20.62 6.63 -21.49
C PHE A 209 -20.56 5.19 -22.00
N GLU A 210 -19.44 4.85 -22.65
CA GLU A 210 -19.16 3.49 -23.06
C GLU A 210 -19.13 2.53 -21.86
N VAL A 211 -19.83 1.41 -21.97
CA VAL A 211 -19.82 0.35 -20.96
C VAL A 211 -19.30 -0.96 -21.54
N SER A 212 -18.61 -1.73 -20.69
CA SER A 212 -18.16 -3.06 -21.07
C SER A 212 -19.35 -3.99 -21.42
N PRO A 213 -19.18 -4.94 -22.37
CA PRO A 213 -20.16 -5.99 -22.62
C PRO A 213 -20.54 -6.71 -21.32
N MET A 214 -21.80 -7.15 -21.23
CA MET A 214 -22.30 -7.78 -19.99
C MET A 214 -21.47 -8.99 -19.58
N GLY A 215 -21.02 -9.82 -20.54
CA GLY A 215 -20.15 -10.97 -20.26
C GLY A 215 -18.82 -10.60 -19.63
N ALA A 216 -18.14 -9.54 -20.14
CA ALA A 216 -16.90 -9.05 -19.56
C ALA A 216 -17.10 -8.43 -18.17
N PHE A 217 -18.22 -7.77 -17.94
CA PHE A 217 -18.60 -7.21 -16.65
C PHE A 217 -18.83 -8.32 -15.60
N LEU A 218 -19.62 -9.35 -15.96
CA LEU A 218 -19.87 -10.50 -15.10
C LEU A 218 -18.59 -11.29 -14.81
N LEU A 219 -17.75 -11.51 -15.81
CA LEU A 219 -16.45 -12.19 -15.63
C LEU A 219 -15.58 -11.42 -14.63
N LYS A 220 -15.51 -10.10 -14.72
CA LYS A 220 -14.78 -9.25 -13.78
C LYS A 220 -15.29 -9.44 -12.35
N ILE A 221 -16.62 -9.40 -12.14
CA ILE A 221 -17.23 -9.58 -10.82
C ILE A 221 -16.94 -10.96 -10.26
N ILE A 222 -17.09 -12.01 -11.07
CA ILE A 222 -16.84 -13.40 -10.66
C ILE A 222 -15.37 -13.57 -10.26
N VAL A 223 -14.42 -13.11 -11.08
CA VAL A 223 -12.98 -13.24 -10.80
C VAL A 223 -12.61 -12.54 -9.50
N ILE A 224 -13.06 -11.29 -9.30
CA ILE A 224 -12.76 -10.53 -8.09
C ILE A 224 -13.47 -11.15 -6.88
N GLY A 225 -14.72 -11.62 -7.03
CA GLY A 225 -15.44 -12.31 -5.97
C GLY A 225 -14.75 -13.60 -5.53
N VAL A 226 -14.30 -14.42 -6.49
CA VAL A 226 -13.52 -15.63 -6.20
C VAL A 226 -12.22 -15.29 -5.48
N LEU A 227 -11.51 -14.25 -5.88
CA LEU A 227 -10.28 -13.81 -5.21
C LEU A 227 -10.56 -13.38 -3.78
N ILE A 228 -11.56 -12.53 -3.53
CA ILE A 228 -11.93 -12.08 -2.17
C ILE A 228 -12.31 -13.29 -1.30
N MET A 229 -13.13 -14.20 -1.81
CA MET A 229 -13.55 -15.36 -1.04
C MET A 229 -12.41 -16.37 -0.80
N ALA A 230 -11.51 -16.54 -1.77
CA ALA A 230 -10.31 -17.37 -1.60
C ALA A 230 -9.37 -16.81 -0.53
N LEU A 231 -9.16 -15.48 -0.51
CA LEU A 231 -8.39 -14.79 0.53
C LEU A 231 -9.04 -14.99 1.91
N SER A 232 -10.35 -14.77 2.00
CA SER A 232 -11.12 -14.95 3.25
C SER A 232 -11.09 -16.39 3.73
N TRP A 233 -11.13 -17.36 2.82
CA TRP A 233 -10.98 -18.78 3.14
C TRP A 233 -9.61 -19.09 3.76
N LYS A 234 -8.54 -18.51 3.21
CA LYS A 234 -7.18 -18.65 3.76
C LYS A 234 -7.08 -18.13 5.20
N PHE A 235 -7.70 -16.99 5.48
CA PHE A 235 -7.78 -16.46 6.84
C PHE A 235 -8.67 -17.34 7.75
N ALA A 236 -9.82 -17.78 7.25
CA ALA A 236 -10.76 -18.61 8.00
C ALA A 236 -10.16 -19.96 8.42
N THR A 237 -9.24 -20.50 7.65
CA THR A 237 -8.55 -21.78 7.93
C THR A 237 -7.27 -21.63 8.74
N TYR A 238 -6.92 -20.40 9.20
CA TYR A 238 -5.77 -20.15 10.07
C TYR A 238 -5.96 -18.91 10.94
N ARG A 239 -6.26 -19.10 12.22
CA ARG A 239 -6.38 -18.08 13.28
C ARG A 239 -7.41 -16.96 13.05
N GLY A 240 -8.04 -16.83 11.89
CA GLY A 240 -9.02 -15.79 11.57
C GLY A 240 -8.43 -14.58 10.83
N LEU A 241 -9.18 -13.47 10.83
CA LEU A 241 -8.82 -12.24 10.08
C LEU A 241 -7.84 -11.38 10.89
N PRO A 242 -6.60 -11.13 10.40
CA PRO A 242 -5.67 -10.26 11.11
C PRO A 242 -6.18 -8.81 11.21
N ASN A 243 -6.05 -8.19 12.38
CA ASN A 243 -6.44 -6.79 12.62
C ASN A 243 -5.77 -5.84 11.62
N VAL A 244 -4.51 -6.10 11.31
CA VAL A 244 -3.76 -5.28 10.36
C VAL A 244 -4.32 -5.33 8.94
N VAL A 245 -4.97 -6.43 8.53
CA VAL A 245 -5.64 -6.51 7.22
C VAL A 245 -6.85 -5.57 7.18
N ILE A 246 -7.55 -5.41 8.30
CA ILE A 246 -8.64 -4.42 8.43
C ILE A 246 -8.08 -3.01 8.33
N VAL A 247 -7.01 -2.68 9.09
CA VAL A 247 -6.34 -1.38 9.04
C VAL A 247 -5.88 -1.05 7.61
N LEU A 248 -5.24 -2.01 6.94
CA LEU A 248 -4.80 -1.88 5.55
C LEU A 248 -6.00 -1.69 4.60
N GLY A 249 -7.06 -2.49 4.75
CA GLY A 249 -8.27 -2.39 3.94
C GLY A 249 -8.93 -1.02 4.05
N VAL A 250 -9.10 -0.51 5.28
CA VAL A 250 -9.63 0.84 5.52
C VAL A 250 -8.73 1.91 4.88
N THR A 251 -7.42 1.79 5.05
CA THR A 251 -6.44 2.70 4.44
C THR A 251 -6.55 2.70 2.91
N ILE A 252 -6.60 1.53 2.29
CA ILE A 252 -6.78 1.40 0.83
C ILE A 252 -8.09 2.04 0.37
N LEU A 253 -9.20 1.81 1.07
CA LEU A 253 -10.50 2.40 0.72
C LEU A 253 -10.47 3.92 0.79
N ILE A 254 -9.95 4.49 1.89
CA ILE A 254 -9.85 5.94 2.07
C ILE A 254 -8.99 6.57 0.98
N PHE A 255 -7.78 6.07 0.75
CA PHE A 255 -6.85 6.70 -0.19
C PHE A 255 -7.17 6.38 -1.65
N SER A 256 -7.77 5.24 -1.97
CA SER A 256 -8.38 5.02 -3.29
C SER A 256 -9.54 5.97 -3.56
N PHE A 257 -10.40 6.22 -2.58
CA PHE A 257 -11.48 7.19 -2.71
C PHE A 257 -10.94 8.61 -2.91
N ILE A 258 -9.98 9.04 -2.07
CA ILE A 258 -9.34 10.36 -2.20
C ILE A 258 -8.71 10.51 -3.58
N SER A 259 -7.94 9.52 -4.03
CA SER A 259 -7.21 9.56 -5.30
C SER A 259 -8.15 9.61 -6.52
N ASN A 260 -9.24 8.83 -6.52
CA ASN A 260 -10.07 8.67 -7.70
C ASN A 260 -11.29 9.59 -7.74
N ASN A 261 -11.82 9.98 -6.56
CA ASN A 261 -13.16 10.60 -6.47
C ASN A 261 -13.14 12.03 -5.93
N THR A 262 -12.01 12.54 -5.41
CA THR A 262 -11.95 13.87 -4.82
C THR A 262 -11.25 14.91 -5.71
N VAL A 263 -11.45 16.17 -5.39
CA VAL A 263 -10.75 17.30 -6.02
C VAL A 263 -9.24 17.20 -5.76
N LEU A 264 -8.85 16.81 -4.53
CA LEU A 264 -7.44 16.63 -4.16
C LEU A 264 -6.77 15.57 -5.04
N GLY A 265 -7.43 14.43 -5.28
CA GLY A 265 -6.90 13.38 -6.17
C GLY A 265 -6.65 13.93 -7.57
N ARG A 266 -7.62 14.63 -8.17
CA ARG A 266 -7.43 15.27 -9.48
C ARG A 266 -6.26 16.23 -9.51
N TYR A 267 -6.07 17.02 -8.45
CA TYR A 267 -4.94 17.94 -8.34
C TYR A 267 -3.60 17.23 -8.22
N ILE A 268 -3.53 16.12 -7.47
CA ILE A 268 -2.33 15.27 -7.35
C ILE A 268 -1.90 14.79 -8.74
N TYR A 269 -2.80 14.24 -9.54
CA TYR A 269 -2.48 13.79 -10.90
C TYR A 269 -2.14 14.94 -11.85
N ALA A 270 -2.83 16.08 -11.76
CA ALA A 270 -2.57 17.26 -12.60
C ALA A 270 -1.17 17.84 -12.31
N VAL A 271 -0.83 18.02 -11.04
CA VAL A 271 0.49 18.51 -10.62
C VAL A 271 1.61 17.56 -11.06
N GLY A 272 1.41 16.25 -10.86
CA GLY A 272 2.38 15.24 -11.26
C GLY A 272 2.54 15.10 -12.78
N GLY A 273 1.48 15.34 -13.55
CA GLY A 273 1.55 15.32 -15.00
C GLY A 273 2.29 16.53 -15.58
N ASN A 274 1.96 17.72 -15.11
CA ASN A 274 2.67 18.96 -15.45
C ASN A 274 2.35 20.07 -14.43
N ALA A 275 3.23 20.26 -13.48
CA ALA A 275 3.07 21.25 -12.42
C ALA A 275 2.90 22.70 -12.94
N ARG A 276 3.58 23.05 -14.06
CA ARG A 276 3.48 24.39 -14.67
C ARG A 276 2.10 24.63 -15.29
N SER A 277 1.60 23.65 -16.04
CA SER A 277 0.27 23.72 -16.64
C SER A 277 -0.84 23.68 -15.57
N ALA A 278 -0.69 22.87 -14.52
CA ALA A 278 -1.58 22.84 -13.38
C ALA A 278 -1.68 24.23 -12.70
N LYS A 279 -0.54 24.89 -12.49
CA LYS A 279 -0.48 26.23 -11.89
C LYS A 279 -1.17 27.28 -12.78
N LEU A 280 -0.99 27.23 -14.09
CA LEU A 280 -1.68 28.11 -15.03
C LEU A 280 -3.19 27.89 -15.05
N SER A 281 -3.66 26.68 -14.70
CA SER A 281 -5.08 26.34 -14.54
C SER A 281 -5.61 26.66 -13.14
N GLY A 282 -4.88 27.41 -12.32
CA GLY A 282 -5.30 27.88 -10.98
C GLY A 282 -5.08 26.86 -9.85
N ILE A 283 -4.40 25.73 -10.10
CA ILE A 283 -4.09 24.75 -9.06
C ILE A 283 -2.84 25.19 -8.30
N ASN A 284 -2.97 25.33 -6.97
CA ASN A 284 -1.84 25.62 -6.10
C ASN A 284 -0.99 24.35 -5.92
N SER A 285 0.04 24.20 -6.77
CA SER A 285 0.91 23.02 -6.78
C SER A 285 1.70 22.86 -5.46
N GLU A 286 2.10 23.98 -4.85
CA GLU A 286 2.82 24.00 -3.58
C GLU A 286 1.95 23.38 -2.45
N ARG A 287 0.69 23.79 -2.38
CA ARG A 287 -0.27 23.27 -1.40
C ARG A 287 -0.56 21.76 -1.62
N VAL A 288 -0.65 21.33 -2.87
CA VAL A 288 -0.87 19.91 -3.20
C VAL A 288 0.31 19.06 -2.73
N VAL A 289 1.54 19.45 -3.06
CA VAL A 289 2.75 18.75 -2.61
C VAL A 289 2.83 18.71 -1.09
N PHE A 290 2.54 19.83 -0.42
CA PHE A 290 2.51 19.89 1.05
C PHE A 290 1.51 18.91 1.66
N ILE A 291 0.27 18.86 1.15
CA ILE A 291 -0.77 17.94 1.65
C ILE A 291 -0.35 16.48 1.44
N VAL A 292 0.25 16.15 0.29
CA VAL A 292 0.72 14.79 0.02
C VAL A 292 1.83 14.39 1.02
N GLN A 293 2.68 15.34 1.40
CA GLN A 293 3.72 15.10 2.41
C GLN A 293 3.12 14.88 3.81
N LEU A 294 2.05 15.62 4.18
CA LEU A 294 1.30 15.37 5.42
C LEU A 294 0.71 13.96 5.45
N ILE A 295 0.09 13.54 4.34
CA ILE A 295 -0.50 12.20 4.20
C ILE A 295 0.59 11.14 4.38
N MET A 296 1.73 11.30 3.70
CA MET A 296 2.86 10.37 3.83
C MET A 296 3.34 10.28 5.27
N GLY A 297 3.51 11.41 5.94
CA GLY A 297 3.89 11.46 7.36
C GLY A 297 2.90 10.71 8.26
N GLY A 298 1.59 10.93 8.07
CA GLY A 298 0.56 10.23 8.85
C GLY A 298 0.57 8.71 8.64
N LEU A 299 0.72 8.27 7.38
CA LEU A 299 0.84 6.83 7.05
C LEU A 299 2.13 6.22 7.57
N THR A 300 3.22 6.98 7.58
CA THR A 300 4.48 6.56 8.21
C THR A 300 4.32 6.40 9.72
N GLY A 301 3.55 7.30 10.36
CA GLY A 301 3.18 7.19 11.77
C GLY A 301 2.41 5.90 12.09
N LEU A 302 1.37 5.62 11.30
CA LEU A 302 0.60 4.38 11.41
C LEU A 302 1.47 3.14 11.15
N SER A 303 2.34 3.20 10.15
CA SER A 303 3.27 2.12 9.82
C SER A 303 4.27 1.85 10.96
N GLY A 304 4.74 2.90 11.64
CA GLY A 304 5.62 2.79 12.81
C GLY A 304 4.96 2.03 13.97
N VAL A 305 3.70 2.37 14.26
CA VAL A 305 2.89 1.66 15.26
C VAL A 305 2.70 0.18 14.89
N VAL A 306 2.31 -0.09 13.63
CA VAL A 306 2.08 -1.46 13.15
C VAL A 306 3.37 -2.28 13.20
N PHE A 307 4.50 -1.72 12.76
CA PHE A 307 5.79 -2.40 12.83
C PHE A 307 6.23 -2.71 14.26
N THR A 308 6.09 -1.74 15.16
CA THR A 308 6.42 -1.91 16.59
C THR A 308 5.53 -2.98 17.24
N GLY A 309 4.23 -2.99 16.92
CA GLY A 309 3.32 -4.04 17.36
C GLY A 309 3.67 -5.41 16.78
N TYR A 310 4.06 -5.48 15.51
CA TYR A 310 4.51 -6.74 14.89
C TYR A 310 5.77 -7.30 15.56
N MET A 311 6.77 -6.46 15.81
CA MET A 311 8.03 -6.85 16.46
C MET A 311 7.93 -7.02 17.97
N ASN A 312 6.81 -6.60 18.58
CA ASN A 312 6.62 -6.51 20.02
C ASN A 312 7.73 -5.71 20.74
N SER A 313 8.39 -4.85 20.01
CA SER A 313 9.48 -3.99 20.48
C SER A 313 9.79 -2.89 19.47
N ALA A 314 10.31 -1.77 19.94
CA ALA A 314 10.91 -0.77 19.07
C ALA A 314 12.41 -1.07 18.91
N LEU A 315 12.82 -1.34 17.68
CA LEU A 315 14.20 -1.63 17.34
C LEU A 315 14.90 -0.37 16.82
N PRO A 316 16.09 0.01 17.33
CA PRO A 316 16.82 1.18 16.83
C PRO A 316 17.14 1.13 15.35
N GLN A 317 17.37 -0.05 14.81
CA GLN A 317 17.67 -0.29 13.40
C GLN A 317 16.43 -0.56 12.54
N ALA A 318 15.22 -0.42 13.10
CA ALA A 318 13.96 -0.56 12.35
C ALA A 318 13.94 0.34 11.12
N GLY A 319 13.12 -0.03 10.14
CA GLY A 319 12.92 0.80 8.95
C GLY A 319 14.08 0.80 7.95
N ASN A 320 15.12 0.01 8.15
CA ASN A 320 16.21 -0.07 7.18
C ASN A 320 15.70 -0.66 5.86
N MET A 321 15.90 0.07 4.76
CA MET A 321 15.48 -0.28 3.39
C MET A 321 13.94 -0.29 3.17
N PHE A 322 13.10 0.13 4.13
CA PHE A 322 11.64 0.18 3.94
C PHE A 322 11.23 1.16 2.85
N GLU A 323 11.96 2.27 2.71
CA GLU A 323 11.78 3.23 1.61
C GLU A 323 11.93 2.57 0.25
N LEU A 324 12.93 1.71 0.08
CA LEU A 324 13.17 1.02 -1.19
C LEU A 324 12.09 -0.02 -1.49
N ASP A 325 11.64 -0.77 -0.47
CA ASP A 325 10.54 -1.72 -0.62
C ASP A 325 9.22 -1.00 -1.00
N ALA A 326 8.93 0.16 -0.39
CA ALA A 326 7.75 0.96 -0.71
C ALA A 326 7.83 1.59 -2.12
N ILE A 327 8.99 2.09 -2.53
CA ILE A 327 9.24 2.61 -3.87
C ILE A 327 9.11 1.50 -4.92
N ALA A 328 9.74 0.34 -4.67
CA ALA A 328 9.64 -0.83 -5.55
C ALA A 328 8.19 -1.29 -5.70
N ALA A 329 7.42 -1.35 -4.60
CA ALA A 329 6.00 -1.65 -4.62
C ALA A 329 5.23 -0.71 -5.57
N CYS A 330 5.51 0.59 -5.53
CA CYS A 330 4.86 1.57 -6.39
C CYS A 330 5.23 1.38 -7.87
N PHE A 331 6.51 1.19 -8.21
CA PHE A 331 6.94 1.02 -9.61
C PHE A 331 6.48 -0.31 -10.20
N ILE A 332 6.58 -1.42 -9.46
CA ILE A 332 6.01 -2.72 -9.86
C ILE A 332 4.50 -2.58 -10.02
N GLY A 333 3.85 -1.81 -9.13
CA GLY A 333 2.45 -1.45 -9.17
C GLY A 333 2.08 -0.46 -10.26
N GLY A 334 3.00 -0.10 -11.16
CA GLY A 334 2.76 0.69 -12.35
C GLY A 334 2.71 2.20 -12.11
N ALA A 335 3.23 2.71 -10.99
CA ALA A 335 3.50 4.13 -10.86
C ALA A 335 4.64 4.55 -11.80
N SER A 336 4.62 5.80 -12.25
CA SER A 336 5.66 6.30 -13.13
C SER A 336 6.68 7.15 -12.42
N ALA A 337 7.95 6.92 -12.72
CA ALA A 337 9.06 7.72 -12.22
C ALA A 337 8.98 9.20 -12.64
N SER A 338 8.29 9.51 -13.74
CA SER A 338 8.10 10.90 -14.21
C SER A 338 6.88 11.59 -13.56
N GLY A 339 6.16 10.93 -12.65
CA GLY A 339 4.94 11.45 -12.06
C GLY A 339 3.68 11.30 -12.94
N GLY A 340 2.55 11.76 -12.42
CA GLY A 340 1.26 11.81 -13.11
C GLY A 340 0.55 10.48 -13.33
N ILE A 341 1.18 9.35 -13.02
CA ILE A 341 0.61 8.02 -13.22
C ILE A 341 0.92 7.12 -12.02
N GLY A 342 -0.10 6.41 -11.54
CA GLY A 342 -0.04 5.48 -10.43
C GLY A 342 -1.42 5.25 -9.86
N THR A 343 -1.59 4.18 -9.10
CA THR A 343 -2.85 3.91 -8.36
C THR A 343 -2.53 3.27 -7.02
N VAL A 344 -3.35 3.55 -6.01
CA VAL A 344 -3.22 2.94 -4.68
C VAL A 344 -3.30 1.42 -4.78
N ILE A 345 -4.28 0.89 -5.53
CA ILE A 345 -4.44 -0.55 -5.72
C ILE A 345 -3.21 -1.15 -6.42
N GLY A 346 -2.66 -0.44 -7.43
CA GLY A 346 -1.43 -0.87 -8.10
C GLY A 346 -0.27 -1.00 -7.12
N ALA A 347 -0.04 0.02 -6.27
CA ALA A 347 1.02 -0.01 -5.26
C ALA A 347 0.85 -1.18 -4.26
N ILE A 348 -0.39 -1.51 -3.87
CA ILE A 348 -0.67 -2.67 -3.02
C ILE A 348 -0.33 -3.98 -3.75
N VAL A 349 -0.75 -4.14 -5.01
CA VAL A 349 -0.43 -5.34 -5.79
C VAL A 349 1.09 -5.47 -5.96
N GLY A 350 1.79 -4.37 -6.29
CA GLY A 350 3.25 -4.35 -6.37
C GLY A 350 3.94 -4.67 -5.03
N GLY A 351 3.39 -4.16 -3.92
CA GLY A 351 3.85 -4.51 -2.58
C GLY A 351 3.65 -5.99 -2.23
N LEU A 352 2.53 -6.58 -2.65
CA LEU A 352 2.31 -8.02 -2.51
C LEU A 352 3.25 -8.86 -3.40
N VAL A 353 3.63 -8.37 -4.58
CA VAL A 353 4.67 -8.99 -5.41
C VAL A 353 6.01 -9.01 -4.65
N MET A 354 6.43 -7.88 -4.08
CA MET A 354 7.65 -7.81 -3.27
C MET A 354 7.58 -8.73 -2.03
N ALA A 355 6.43 -8.73 -1.35
CA ALA A 355 6.17 -9.61 -0.20
C ALA A 355 6.25 -11.10 -0.58
N ALA A 356 5.69 -11.48 -1.73
CA ALA A 356 5.76 -12.86 -2.24
C ALA A 356 7.19 -13.28 -2.59
N ILE A 357 7.97 -12.38 -3.21
CA ILE A 357 9.40 -12.63 -3.52
C ILE A 357 10.19 -12.82 -2.21
N ASN A 358 10.06 -11.89 -1.25
CA ASN A 358 10.73 -11.96 0.03
C ASN A 358 10.38 -13.25 0.80
N ASN A 359 9.10 -13.56 0.89
CA ASN A 359 8.62 -14.77 1.55
C ASN A 359 9.10 -16.04 0.84
N GLY A 360 9.00 -16.10 -0.48
CA GLY A 360 9.48 -17.25 -1.26
C GLY A 360 10.97 -17.49 -1.08
N MET A 361 11.80 -16.45 -1.15
CA MET A 361 13.24 -16.55 -0.89
C MET A 361 13.54 -17.03 0.53
N SER A 362 12.79 -16.52 1.52
CA SER A 362 12.94 -16.95 2.92
C SER A 362 12.56 -18.42 3.13
N LEU A 363 11.50 -18.90 2.49
CA LEU A 363 11.10 -20.32 2.53
C LEU A 363 12.15 -21.24 1.87
N MET A 364 12.90 -20.73 0.92
CA MET A 364 14.03 -21.45 0.27
C MET A 364 15.35 -21.30 1.02
N ASN A 365 15.35 -20.71 2.23
CA ASN A 365 16.55 -20.40 3.01
C ASN A 365 17.59 -19.53 2.27
N ILE A 366 17.14 -18.68 1.35
CA ILE A 366 18.01 -17.71 0.69
C ILE A 366 18.33 -16.59 1.69
N GLY A 367 19.63 -16.46 2.01
CA GLY A 367 20.11 -15.49 3.01
C GLY A 367 19.82 -14.04 2.63
N ALA A 368 19.74 -13.17 3.65
CA ALA A 368 19.44 -11.74 3.49
C ALA A 368 20.33 -11.01 2.44
N PRO A 369 21.65 -11.29 2.30
CA PRO A 369 22.46 -10.63 1.26
C PRO A 369 21.93 -10.86 -0.16
N TRP A 370 21.49 -12.07 -0.48
CA TRP A 370 20.90 -12.38 -1.78
C TRP A 370 19.53 -11.75 -1.98
N GLN A 371 18.75 -11.61 -0.91
CA GLN A 371 17.49 -10.90 -0.97
C GLN A 371 17.67 -9.43 -1.36
N TYR A 372 18.71 -8.75 -0.87
CA TYR A 372 19.05 -7.39 -1.32
C TYR A 372 19.40 -7.32 -2.80
N VAL A 373 20.19 -8.28 -3.31
CA VAL A 373 20.54 -8.34 -4.74
C VAL A 373 19.28 -8.51 -5.60
N VAL A 374 18.42 -9.44 -5.23
CA VAL A 374 17.18 -9.70 -5.99
C VAL A 374 16.25 -8.49 -5.96
N LYS A 375 16.06 -7.85 -4.79
CA LYS A 375 15.26 -6.62 -4.66
C LYS A 375 15.79 -5.49 -5.56
N ALA A 376 17.10 -5.27 -5.57
CA ALA A 376 17.73 -4.25 -6.41
C ALA A 376 17.49 -4.51 -7.89
N LEU A 377 17.65 -5.78 -8.34
CA LEU A 377 17.41 -6.17 -9.73
C LEU A 377 15.93 -6.02 -10.11
N VAL A 378 15.01 -6.44 -9.24
CA VAL A 378 13.57 -6.29 -9.47
C VAL A 378 13.17 -4.82 -9.60
N LEU A 379 13.68 -3.96 -8.72
CA LEU A 379 13.44 -2.51 -8.79
C LEU A 379 13.98 -1.93 -10.10
N LEU A 380 15.22 -2.26 -10.47
CA LEU A 380 15.84 -1.79 -11.70
C LEU A 380 15.04 -2.21 -12.94
N LEU A 381 14.62 -3.48 -12.99
CA LEU A 381 13.82 -4.00 -14.10
C LEU A 381 12.44 -3.35 -14.18
N ALA A 382 11.79 -3.09 -13.04
CA ALA A 382 10.49 -2.42 -13.01
C ALA A 382 10.59 -0.98 -13.58
N VAL A 383 11.59 -0.20 -13.14
CA VAL A 383 11.82 1.17 -13.63
C VAL A 383 12.24 1.15 -15.10
N PHE A 384 13.13 0.23 -15.49
CA PHE A 384 13.52 0.07 -16.90
C PHE A 384 12.32 -0.20 -17.80
N TYR A 385 11.44 -1.10 -17.39
CA TYR A 385 10.23 -1.44 -18.15
C TYR A 385 9.28 -0.24 -18.28
N ASP A 386 9.09 0.56 -17.22
CA ASP A 386 8.28 1.79 -17.27
C ASP A 386 8.86 2.78 -18.31
N ILE A 387 10.16 3.07 -18.23
CA ILE A 387 10.83 4.01 -19.14
C ILE A 387 10.78 3.49 -20.58
N TYR A 388 11.05 2.20 -20.81
CA TYR A 388 11.04 1.59 -22.14
C TYR A 388 9.66 1.67 -22.79
N THR A 389 8.61 1.31 -22.05
CA THR A 389 7.23 1.33 -22.57
C THR A 389 6.76 2.75 -22.89
N ARG A 390 7.15 3.74 -22.10
CA ARG A 390 6.84 5.15 -22.35
C ARG A 390 7.53 5.69 -23.59
N ARG A 391 8.82 5.42 -23.77
CA ARG A 391 9.54 5.83 -24.99
C ARG A 391 8.91 5.24 -26.24
N LYS A 392 8.48 3.97 -26.18
CA LYS A 392 7.78 3.33 -27.29
C LYS A 392 6.40 3.90 -27.56
N ALA A 393 5.73 4.47 -26.54
CA ALA A 393 4.44 5.15 -26.67
C ALA A 393 4.56 6.64 -27.07
N GLY A 394 5.76 7.17 -27.28
CA GLY A 394 5.98 8.59 -27.62
C GLY A 394 5.69 9.57 -26.48
N LEU A 395 5.66 9.07 -25.24
CA LEU A 395 5.40 9.85 -24.02
C LEU A 395 6.66 10.13 -23.21
N GLY A 396 7.83 9.96 -23.80
CA GLY A 396 9.15 10.16 -23.17
C GLY A 396 9.84 11.42 -23.61
#